data_66ad760b888e4d52a8d41ae7903649f5
#
_entry.id   66ad760b888e4d52a8d41ae7903649f5
#
_cell.length_a   1.000
_cell.length_b   1.000
_cell.length_c   1.000
_cell.angle_alpha   90.00
_cell.angle_beta   90.00
_cell.angle_gamma   90.00
#
_symmetry.space_group_name_H-M   'P 1'
#
loop_
_entity.id
_entity.type
_entity.pdbx_description
1 polymer ?
#
loop_
_entity_poly.entity_id
_entity_poly.type
_entity_poly.pdbx_seq_one_letter_code
_entity_poly.pdbx_strand_id
1 'polypeptide(L)'
;PSFIAFERGYYKDAGLDIQLKFFEAAQPMAVAIASGDADFGVTAMSGGLISLAQKDAVKVIGGALTEEKGITGAIVLASNKAYDAGLTDPSKLAGKSFGITTAGSSFHFMAHKIAQANNVKLADIELRPLQKLGAIVGALSTGQIDAWVIQPSVAKKMIREGAAKQIGIMSDYAPNYQVTTAFTSTKNAKDERAMTESFIKAYSRAVADYNAAFVDKTADASEVDALAKIVHKYVESDSPADVAKQNLIDGSMRINQGLALSLDSCIEQLEWFKSEGMVKDAITNEQLFDTSYVKTI
;
A
#
# COMPACT_ATOMS: atom_id res chain seq x y z
N PRO A 1 -1.91 1.60 11.50
CA PRO A 1 -3.14 1.50 12.32
C PRO A 1 -3.40 0.11 12.89
N SER A 2 -3.14 -1.00 12.17
CA SER A 2 -3.37 -2.36 12.67
C SER A 2 -2.73 -2.61 14.02
N PHE A 3 -1.46 -2.23 14.17
CA PHE A 3 -0.69 -2.37 15.43
C PHE A 3 -1.24 -1.47 16.53
N ILE A 4 -1.66 -0.25 16.19
CA ILE A 4 -2.25 0.70 17.14
C ILE A 4 -3.58 0.15 17.64
N ALA A 5 -4.46 -0.30 16.74
CA ALA A 5 -5.74 -0.89 17.13
C ALA A 5 -5.57 -2.14 18.02
N PHE A 6 -4.57 -2.96 17.73
CA PHE A 6 -4.27 -4.17 18.49
C PHE A 6 -3.72 -3.83 19.89
N GLU A 7 -2.68 -3.03 19.99
CA GLU A 7 -2.00 -2.71 21.24
C GLU A 7 -2.82 -1.80 22.17
N ARG A 8 -3.68 -0.94 21.60
CA ARG A 8 -4.61 -0.10 22.37
C ARG A 8 -5.90 -0.81 22.75
N GLY A 9 -6.07 -2.06 22.32
CA GLY A 9 -7.24 -2.86 22.66
C GLY A 9 -8.52 -2.46 21.92
N TYR A 10 -8.43 -1.65 20.85
CA TYR A 10 -9.62 -1.19 20.10
C TYR A 10 -10.42 -2.34 19.48
N TYR A 11 -9.74 -3.42 19.10
CA TYR A 11 -10.39 -4.63 18.62
C TYR A 11 -11.13 -5.34 19.76
N LYS A 12 -10.52 -5.46 20.96
CA LYS A 12 -11.17 -6.04 22.14
C LYS A 12 -12.39 -5.23 22.57
N ASP A 13 -12.29 -3.89 22.59
CA ASP A 13 -13.41 -2.99 22.87
C ASP A 13 -14.57 -3.19 21.88
N ALA A 14 -14.26 -3.60 20.65
CA ALA A 14 -15.24 -3.91 19.61
C ALA A 14 -15.71 -5.38 19.63
N GLY A 15 -15.28 -6.17 20.62
CA GLY A 15 -15.66 -7.58 20.77
C GLY A 15 -14.91 -8.55 19.87
N LEU A 16 -13.75 -8.14 19.32
CA LEU A 16 -12.94 -8.94 18.41
C LEU A 16 -11.69 -9.48 19.10
N ASP A 17 -11.44 -10.79 18.96
CA ASP A 17 -10.17 -11.43 19.32
C ASP A 17 -9.29 -11.56 18.07
N ILE A 18 -8.32 -10.66 17.95
CA ILE A 18 -7.47 -10.51 16.74
C ILE A 18 -6.12 -11.19 16.90
N GLN A 19 -5.73 -11.94 15.90
CA GLN A 19 -4.37 -12.41 15.68
C GLN A 19 -3.79 -11.74 14.42
N LEU A 20 -2.62 -11.12 14.55
CA LEU A 20 -1.94 -10.49 13.41
C LEU A 20 -1.16 -11.54 12.62
N LYS A 21 -1.42 -11.62 11.31
CA LYS A 21 -0.67 -12.44 10.34
C LYS A 21 0.00 -11.54 9.31
N PHE A 22 1.25 -11.82 8.97
CA PHE A 22 2.04 -11.03 8.03
C PHE A 22 2.32 -11.81 6.75
N PHE A 23 2.27 -11.11 5.63
CA PHE A 23 2.47 -11.67 4.30
C PHE A 23 3.47 -10.83 3.51
N GLU A 24 4.32 -11.49 2.73
CA GLU A 24 5.38 -10.85 1.92
C GLU A 24 4.84 -10.12 0.66
N ALA A 25 3.58 -10.37 0.29
CA ALA A 25 2.93 -9.77 -0.88
C ALA A 25 1.40 -9.79 -0.77
N ALA A 26 0.71 -8.98 -1.58
CA ALA A 26 -0.76 -8.88 -1.61
C ALA A 26 -1.43 -10.20 -2.01
N GLN A 27 -0.88 -10.92 -2.97
CA GLN A 27 -1.48 -12.15 -3.49
C GLN A 27 -1.63 -13.26 -2.43
N PRO A 28 -0.61 -13.64 -1.64
CA PRO A 28 -0.78 -14.62 -0.56
C PRO A 28 -1.80 -14.20 0.49
N MET A 29 -1.89 -12.90 0.82
CA MET A 29 -2.89 -12.38 1.74
C MET A 29 -4.31 -12.56 1.19
N ALA A 30 -4.54 -12.22 -0.09
CA ALA A 30 -5.84 -12.40 -0.72
C ALA A 30 -6.27 -13.88 -0.78
N VAL A 31 -5.34 -14.79 -1.00
CA VAL A 31 -5.60 -16.25 -0.94
C VAL A 31 -5.99 -16.68 0.47
N ALA A 32 -5.28 -16.23 1.51
CA ALA A 32 -5.58 -16.57 2.91
C ALA A 32 -6.99 -16.09 3.32
N ILE A 33 -7.42 -14.92 2.85
CA ILE A 33 -8.79 -14.42 3.08
C ILE A 33 -9.82 -15.29 2.33
N ALA A 34 -9.55 -15.62 1.07
CA ALA A 34 -10.45 -16.42 0.25
C ALA A 34 -10.61 -17.85 0.77
N SER A 35 -9.55 -18.43 1.37
CA SER A 35 -9.59 -19.77 1.99
C SER A 35 -10.19 -19.79 3.41
N GLY A 36 -10.35 -18.63 4.06
CA GLY A 36 -10.78 -18.54 5.45
C GLY A 36 -9.65 -18.71 6.47
N ASP A 37 -8.37 -18.68 6.04
CA ASP A 37 -7.21 -18.72 6.94
C ASP A 37 -6.97 -17.37 7.63
N ALA A 38 -7.59 -16.31 7.14
CA ALA A 38 -7.66 -15.00 7.77
C ALA A 38 -9.01 -14.34 7.43
N ASP A 39 -9.50 -13.44 8.29
CA ASP A 39 -10.81 -12.81 8.14
C ASP A 39 -10.74 -11.47 7.43
N PHE A 40 -9.75 -10.65 7.76
CA PHE A 40 -9.57 -9.30 7.21
C PHE A 40 -8.16 -9.10 6.70
N GLY A 41 -8.03 -8.38 5.59
CA GLY A 41 -6.75 -8.00 5.00
C GLY A 41 -6.70 -6.52 4.70
N VAL A 42 -5.50 -5.93 4.84
CA VAL A 42 -5.23 -4.56 4.40
C VAL A 42 -3.98 -4.60 3.54
N THR A 43 -4.17 -4.46 2.24
CA THR A 43 -3.08 -4.45 1.25
C THR A 43 -3.51 -3.77 -0.04
N ALA A 44 -2.60 -3.65 -1.00
CA ALA A 44 -2.89 -3.10 -2.31
C ALA A 44 -3.80 -4.02 -3.14
N MET A 45 -4.63 -3.44 -4.00
CA MET A 45 -5.33 -4.19 -5.04
C MET A 45 -4.31 -4.82 -5.99
N SER A 46 -4.60 -6.04 -6.42
CA SER A 46 -3.78 -6.79 -7.37
C SER A 46 -4.68 -7.57 -8.32
N GLY A 47 -4.16 -7.94 -9.48
CA GLY A 47 -4.90 -8.80 -10.42
C GLY A 47 -5.38 -10.10 -9.79
N GLY A 48 -4.62 -10.64 -8.83
CA GLY A 48 -5.01 -11.84 -8.09
C GLY A 48 -6.17 -11.62 -7.12
N LEU A 49 -6.19 -10.50 -6.37
CA LEU A 49 -7.32 -10.14 -5.52
C LEU A 49 -8.59 -9.95 -6.36
N ILE A 50 -8.47 -9.21 -7.47
CA ILE A 50 -9.58 -8.97 -8.41
C ILE A 50 -10.11 -10.30 -8.99
N SER A 51 -9.23 -11.23 -9.36
CA SER A 51 -9.61 -12.55 -9.87
C SER A 51 -10.33 -13.41 -8.82
N LEU A 52 -9.98 -13.26 -7.52
CA LEU A 52 -10.71 -13.90 -6.43
C LEU A 52 -12.09 -13.25 -6.20
N ALA A 53 -12.18 -11.93 -6.31
CA ALA A 53 -13.47 -11.22 -6.24
C ALA A 53 -14.41 -11.65 -7.38
N GLN A 54 -13.88 -11.85 -8.58
CA GLN A 54 -14.67 -12.37 -9.71
C GLN A 54 -15.25 -13.77 -9.45
N LYS A 55 -14.58 -14.57 -8.61
CA LYS A 55 -15.06 -15.88 -8.17
C LYS A 55 -15.95 -15.80 -6.93
N ASP A 56 -16.39 -14.62 -6.55
CA ASP A 56 -17.17 -14.32 -5.33
C ASP A 56 -16.49 -14.79 -4.03
N ALA A 57 -15.15 -14.78 -4.00
CA ALA A 57 -14.39 -15.23 -2.84
C ALA A 57 -14.02 -14.09 -1.86
N VAL A 58 -13.81 -12.87 -2.38
CA VAL A 58 -13.42 -11.71 -1.56
C VAL A 58 -14.16 -10.44 -1.98
N LYS A 59 -14.27 -9.48 -1.07
CA LYS A 59 -14.85 -8.14 -1.26
C LYS A 59 -13.94 -7.08 -0.68
N VAL A 60 -13.70 -6.00 -1.41
CA VAL A 60 -13.14 -4.76 -0.88
C VAL A 60 -14.24 -4.04 -0.11
N ILE A 61 -13.96 -3.72 1.15
CA ILE A 61 -14.92 -3.14 2.11
C ILE A 61 -14.51 -1.75 2.61
N GLY A 62 -13.37 -1.21 2.13
CA GLY A 62 -12.91 0.13 2.49
C GLY A 62 -11.56 0.47 1.89
N GLY A 63 -11.23 1.76 1.94
CA GLY A 63 -9.92 2.29 1.57
C GLY A 63 -9.00 2.37 2.79
N ALA A 64 -7.69 2.38 2.55
CA ALA A 64 -6.70 2.59 3.60
C ALA A 64 -5.65 3.60 3.12
N LEU A 65 -4.42 3.18 2.83
CA LEU A 65 -3.35 4.08 2.40
C LEU A 65 -3.69 4.75 1.06
N THR A 66 -3.46 6.06 0.97
CA THR A 66 -3.70 6.85 -0.25
C THR A 66 -2.55 7.81 -0.51
N GLU A 67 -2.31 8.13 -1.78
CA GLU A 67 -1.44 9.23 -2.18
C GLU A 67 -2.21 10.55 -2.02
N GLU A 68 -1.60 11.52 -1.35
CA GLU A 68 -2.19 12.85 -1.14
C GLU A 68 -1.20 13.94 -1.55
N LYS A 69 -1.66 14.87 -2.39
CA LYS A 69 -0.82 15.99 -2.81
C LYS A 69 -0.47 16.86 -1.61
N GLY A 70 0.82 17.16 -1.47
CA GLY A 70 1.34 17.94 -0.33
C GLY A 70 1.81 17.10 0.84
N ILE A 71 1.55 15.79 0.85
CA ILE A 71 2.14 14.81 1.76
C ILE A 71 3.14 13.97 0.98
N THR A 72 4.30 13.65 1.58
CA THR A 72 5.28 12.79 0.94
C THR A 72 4.68 11.40 0.73
N GLY A 73 4.34 11.07 -0.51
CA GLY A 73 3.87 9.77 -0.93
C GLY A 73 5.01 8.78 -1.18
N ALA A 74 4.70 7.68 -1.86
CA ALA A 74 5.70 6.73 -2.30
C ALA A 74 6.77 7.41 -3.16
N ILE A 75 8.03 7.05 -2.94
CA ILE A 75 9.18 7.70 -3.56
C ILE A 75 9.67 6.84 -4.72
N VAL A 76 9.85 7.46 -5.88
CA VAL A 76 10.49 6.82 -7.03
C VAL A 76 11.99 6.91 -6.87
N LEU A 77 12.65 5.77 -6.90
CA LEU A 77 14.08 5.60 -6.68
C LEU A 77 14.78 5.15 -7.95
N ALA A 78 16.01 5.62 -8.14
CA ALA A 78 16.97 5.04 -9.05
C ALA A 78 18.12 4.39 -8.29
N SER A 79 18.69 3.31 -8.83
CA SER A 79 19.98 2.81 -8.37
C SER A 79 21.07 3.85 -8.58
N ASN A 80 22.12 3.86 -7.76
CA ASN A 80 23.25 4.78 -7.96
C ASN A 80 23.82 4.66 -9.37
N LYS A 81 24.01 3.43 -9.86
CA LYS A 81 24.51 3.17 -11.21
C LYS A 81 23.64 3.81 -12.29
N ALA A 82 22.32 3.65 -12.20
CA ALA A 82 21.39 4.21 -13.17
C ALA A 82 21.32 5.73 -13.08
N TYR A 83 21.34 6.28 -11.85
CA TYR A 83 21.35 7.71 -11.60
C TYR A 83 22.59 8.40 -12.20
N ASP A 84 23.77 7.85 -11.95
CA ASP A 84 25.05 8.34 -12.48
C ASP A 84 25.12 8.21 -14.02
N ALA A 85 24.41 7.23 -14.58
CA ALA A 85 24.23 7.06 -16.02
C ALA A 85 23.12 7.96 -16.62
N GLY A 86 22.53 8.87 -15.83
CA GLY A 86 21.60 9.89 -16.29
C GLY A 86 20.12 9.66 -15.96
N LEU A 87 19.73 8.60 -15.24
CA LEU A 87 18.35 8.41 -14.77
C LEU A 87 18.07 9.31 -13.55
N THR A 88 17.89 10.59 -13.78
CA THR A 88 17.73 11.62 -12.74
C THR A 88 16.28 12.04 -12.51
N ASP A 89 15.38 11.63 -13.41
CA ASP A 89 13.93 11.85 -13.33
C ASP A 89 13.19 10.75 -14.10
N PRO A 90 11.87 10.52 -13.82
CA PRO A 90 11.13 9.41 -14.43
C PRO A 90 10.86 9.54 -15.95
N SER A 91 11.01 10.71 -16.56
CA SER A 91 10.87 10.85 -18.01
C SER A 91 11.92 10.05 -18.79
N LYS A 92 12.98 9.60 -18.09
CA LYS A 92 14.11 8.83 -18.65
C LYS A 92 13.99 7.32 -18.39
N LEU A 93 12.80 6.83 -18.02
CA LEU A 93 12.58 5.41 -17.72
C LEU A 93 12.54 4.51 -18.99
N ALA A 94 12.39 5.08 -20.18
CA ALA A 94 12.42 4.27 -21.40
C ALA A 94 13.76 3.51 -21.53
N GLY A 95 13.69 2.21 -21.80
CA GLY A 95 14.82 1.29 -21.87
C GLY A 95 15.46 0.96 -20.52
N LYS A 96 14.81 1.31 -19.38
CA LYS A 96 15.29 1.01 -18.03
C LYS A 96 14.53 -0.12 -17.40
N SER A 97 15.20 -0.86 -16.52
CA SER A 97 14.57 -1.92 -15.71
C SER A 97 13.91 -1.34 -14.46
N PHE A 98 12.67 -1.80 -14.16
CA PHE A 98 11.88 -1.36 -13.03
C PHE A 98 11.42 -2.56 -12.18
N GLY A 99 11.72 -2.53 -10.88
CA GLY A 99 11.39 -3.61 -9.95
C GLY A 99 9.90 -3.67 -9.62
N ILE A 100 9.32 -4.86 -9.71
CA ILE A 100 7.96 -5.17 -9.25
C ILE A 100 7.97 -6.48 -8.46
N THR A 101 6.99 -6.72 -7.60
CA THR A 101 6.86 -8.04 -6.96
C THR A 101 6.40 -9.09 -7.96
N THR A 102 5.28 -8.83 -8.63
CA THR A 102 4.71 -9.70 -9.68
C THR A 102 4.04 -8.85 -10.74
N ALA A 103 3.81 -9.42 -11.93
CA ALA A 103 2.89 -8.83 -12.89
C ALA A 103 1.51 -8.67 -12.22
N GLY A 104 0.85 -7.54 -12.46
CA GLY A 104 -0.42 -7.23 -11.82
C GLY A 104 -0.32 -6.85 -10.32
N SER A 105 0.86 -6.53 -9.80
CA SER A 105 1.01 -5.93 -8.47
C SER A 105 0.76 -4.41 -8.50
N SER A 106 0.59 -3.80 -7.31
CA SER A 106 0.53 -2.35 -7.18
C SER A 106 1.76 -1.63 -7.75
N PHE A 107 2.94 -2.22 -7.63
CA PHE A 107 4.16 -1.66 -8.24
C PHE A 107 4.09 -1.63 -9.76
N HIS A 108 3.41 -2.61 -10.39
CA HIS A 108 3.16 -2.59 -11.82
C HIS A 108 2.22 -1.44 -12.21
N PHE A 109 1.12 -1.26 -11.47
CA PHE A 109 0.21 -0.12 -11.68
C PHE A 109 0.90 1.23 -11.42
N MET A 110 1.71 1.35 -10.35
CA MET A 110 2.49 2.56 -10.10
C MET A 110 3.47 2.86 -11.23
N ALA A 111 4.15 1.85 -11.79
CA ALA A 111 5.02 2.02 -12.95
C ALA A 111 4.24 2.54 -14.16
N HIS A 112 3.01 2.03 -14.40
CA HIS A 112 2.11 2.55 -15.43
C HIS A 112 1.77 4.03 -15.20
N LYS A 113 1.35 4.43 -14.00
CA LYS A 113 1.00 5.82 -13.69
C LYS A 113 2.20 6.77 -13.82
N ILE A 114 3.38 6.34 -13.36
CA ILE A 114 4.62 7.11 -13.51
C ILE A 114 4.96 7.28 -15.00
N ALA A 115 4.90 6.22 -15.78
CA ALA A 115 5.16 6.25 -17.21
C ALA A 115 4.18 7.18 -17.94
N GLN A 116 2.87 7.03 -17.68
CA GLN A 116 1.81 7.84 -18.26
C GLN A 116 2.03 9.35 -17.98
N ALA A 117 2.29 9.71 -16.72
CA ALA A 117 2.49 11.11 -16.33
C ALA A 117 3.75 11.73 -16.94
N ASN A 118 4.75 10.92 -17.31
CA ASN A 118 6.01 11.37 -17.89
C ASN A 118 6.11 11.14 -19.40
N ASN A 119 5.00 10.81 -20.08
CA ASN A 119 4.94 10.52 -21.52
C ASN A 119 5.88 9.39 -21.96
N VAL A 120 6.12 8.41 -21.10
CA VAL A 120 6.86 7.19 -21.38
C VAL A 120 5.85 6.06 -21.62
N LYS A 121 6.09 5.20 -22.61
CA LYS A 121 5.26 4.00 -22.80
C LYS A 121 5.65 2.94 -21.77
N LEU A 122 4.69 2.33 -21.08
CA LEU A 122 4.98 1.25 -20.15
C LEU A 122 5.72 0.09 -20.82
N ALA A 123 5.40 -0.20 -22.10
CA ALA A 123 6.07 -1.23 -22.89
C ALA A 123 7.57 -0.97 -23.14
N ASP A 124 8.02 0.29 -23.00
CA ASP A 124 9.43 0.65 -23.13
C ASP A 124 10.19 0.50 -21.80
N ILE A 125 9.52 0.15 -20.72
CA ILE A 125 10.11 -0.11 -19.38
C ILE A 125 10.23 -1.61 -19.18
N GLU A 126 11.42 -2.08 -18.82
CA GLU A 126 11.66 -3.50 -18.55
C GLU A 126 11.21 -3.85 -17.13
N LEU A 127 10.00 -4.37 -16.96
CA LEU A 127 9.49 -4.78 -15.66
C LEU A 127 10.20 -6.06 -15.18
N ARG A 128 10.77 -6.01 -13.97
CA ARG A 128 11.51 -7.12 -13.34
C ARG A 128 10.75 -7.67 -12.14
N PRO A 129 10.05 -8.81 -12.26
CA PRO A 129 9.35 -9.45 -11.14
C PRO A 129 10.37 -10.14 -10.22
N LEU A 130 10.46 -9.67 -8.97
CA LEU A 130 11.44 -10.15 -7.97
C LEU A 130 10.78 -10.80 -6.75
N GLN A 131 9.46 -10.99 -6.76
CA GLN A 131 8.64 -11.73 -5.79
C GLN A 131 8.54 -11.09 -4.39
N LYS A 132 9.64 -10.61 -3.80
CA LYS A 132 9.75 -10.13 -2.42
C LYS A 132 10.34 -8.73 -2.36
N LEU A 133 9.89 -7.92 -1.40
CA LEU A 133 10.42 -6.57 -1.18
C LEU A 133 11.93 -6.56 -0.93
N GLY A 134 12.43 -7.47 -0.09
CA GLY A 134 13.86 -7.57 0.20
C GLY A 134 14.71 -7.87 -1.04
N ALA A 135 14.20 -8.68 -1.99
CA ALA A 135 14.89 -8.93 -3.26
C ALA A 135 14.95 -7.68 -4.13
N ILE A 136 13.88 -6.86 -4.16
CA ILE A 136 13.87 -5.59 -4.91
C ILE A 136 14.85 -4.59 -4.28
N VAL A 137 14.86 -4.47 -2.95
CA VAL A 137 15.83 -3.63 -2.20
C VAL A 137 17.26 -4.03 -2.59
N GLY A 138 17.58 -5.32 -2.51
CA GLY A 138 18.92 -5.82 -2.88
C GLY A 138 19.29 -5.56 -4.35
N ALA A 139 18.36 -5.80 -5.27
CA ALA A 139 18.57 -5.59 -6.70
C ALA A 139 18.78 -4.10 -7.04
N LEU A 140 18.02 -3.18 -6.41
CA LEU A 140 18.20 -1.76 -6.61
C LEU A 140 19.53 -1.26 -6.02
N SER A 141 19.85 -1.68 -4.79
CA SER A 141 21.09 -1.28 -4.10
C SER A 141 22.35 -1.71 -4.86
N THR A 142 22.30 -2.86 -5.55
CA THR A 142 23.42 -3.40 -6.33
C THR A 142 23.42 -2.96 -7.80
N GLY A 143 22.39 -2.21 -8.24
CA GLY A 143 22.24 -1.77 -9.63
C GLY A 143 21.91 -2.90 -10.61
N GLN A 144 21.30 -3.99 -10.13
CA GLN A 144 20.73 -5.08 -10.97
C GLN A 144 19.39 -4.65 -11.59
N ILE A 145 18.67 -3.71 -10.96
CA ILE A 145 17.57 -2.97 -11.57
C ILE A 145 17.87 -1.49 -11.50
N ASP A 146 17.29 -0.72 -12.42
CA ASP A 146 17.56 0.71 -12.56
C ASP A 146 16.67 1.56 -11.65
N ALA A 147 15.39 1.18 -11.50
CA ALA A 147 14.40 1.97 -10.76
C ALA A 147 13.41 1.12 -9.98
N TRP A 148 12.75 1.76 -9.01
CA TRP A 148 11.66 1.23 -8.21
C TRP A 148 10.84 2.35 -7.56
N VAL A 149 9.63 2.04 -7.06
CA VAL A 149 8.81 2.94 -6.25
C VAL A 149 8.41 2.25 -4.97
N ILE A 150 8.53 2.93 -3.82
CA ILE A 150 8.25 2.34 -2.52
C ILE A 150 7.83 3.42 -1.51
N GLN A 151 7.10 3.01 -0.47
CA GLN A 151 6.69 3.90 0.62
C GLN A 151 7.89 4.62 1.26
N PRO A 152 7.67 5.84 1.82
CA PRO A 152 8.76 6.72 2.25
C PRO A 152 9.68 6.13 3.30
N SER A 153 9.17 5.29 4.22
CA SER A 153 9.99 4.67 5.29
C SER A 153 11.15 3.84 4.71
N VAL A 154 10.86 2.99 3.73
CA VAL A 154 11.89 2.17 3.05
C VAL A 154 12.75 3.04 2.13
N ALA A 155 12.14 3.91 1.34
CA ALA A 155 12.87 4.76 0.40
C ALA A 155 13.87 5.68 1.10
N LYS A 156 13.44 6.38 2.16
CA LYS A 156 14.30 7.28 2.94
C LYS A 156 15.45 6.54 3.64
N LYS A 157 15.19 5.30 4.13
CA LYS A 157 16.25 4.44 4.64
C LYS A 157 17.30 4.17 3.58
N MET A 158 16.90 3.71 2.38
CA MET A 158 17.84 3.44 1.28
C MET A 158 18.62 4.68 0.86
N ILE A 159 17.97 5.85 0.84
CA ILE A 159 18.64 7.12 0.51
C ILE A 159 19.69 7.49 1.57
N ARG A 160 19.35 7.39 2.86
CA ARG A 160 20.29 7.68 3.97
C ARG A 160 21.48 6.74 3.97
N GLU A 161 21.27 5.47 3.66
CA GLU A 161 22.33 4.47 3.54
C GLU A 161 23.15 4.59 2.25
N GLY A 162 22.82 5.57 1.39
CA GLY A 162 23.48 5.77 0.11
C GLY A 162 23.24 4.67 -0.92
N ALA A 163 22.19 3.84 -0.72
CA ALA A 163 21.88 2.69 -1.55
C ALA A 163 21.06 3.03 -2.81
N ALA A 164 20.39 4.20 -2.82
CA ALA A 164 19.59 4.66 -3.94
C ALA A 164 19.46 6.19 -3.96
N LYS A 165 18.97 6.74 -5.06
CA LYS A 165 18.68 8.16 -5.25
C LYS A 165 17.20 8.37 -5.53
N GLN A 166 16.59 9.41 -4.94
CA GLN A 166 15.24 9.84 -5.28
C GLN A 166 15.23 10.51 -6.67
N ILE A 167 14.27 10.12 -7.50
CA ILE A 167 14.05 10.70 -8.83
C ILE A 167 12.62 11.22 -9.03
N GLY A 168 11.71 10.98 -8.07
CA GLY A 168 10.35 11.48 -8.14
C GLY A 168 9.52 11.08 -6.91
N ILE A 169 8.27 11.55 -6.87
CA ILE A 169 7.28 11.25 -5.81
C ILE A 169 5.98 10.84 -6.47
N MET A 170 5.38 9.75 -6.00
CA MET A 170 4.18 9.15 -6.61
C MET A 170 2.96 10.08 -6.59
N SER A 171 2.77 10.87 -5.53
CA SER A 171 1.67 11.83 -5.43
C SER A 171 1.71 12.95 -6.48
N ASP A 172 2.85 13.19 -7.14
CA ASP A 172 2.94 14.11 -8.28
C ASP A 172 2.38 13.49 -9.58
N TYR A 173 2.37 12.16 -9.68
CA TYR A 173 1.97 11.41 -10.87
C TYR A 173 0.57 10.83 -10.76
N ALA A 174 0.14 10.48 -9.56
CA ALA A 174 -1.18 9.93 -9.28
C ALA A 174 -1.72 10.47 -7.93
N PRO A 175 -2.07 11.76 -7.83
CA PRO A 175 -2.73 12.28 -6.64
C PRO A 175 -4.06 11.55 -6.42
N ASN A 176 -4.40 11.26 -5.16
CA ASN A 176 -5.59 10.51 -4.75
C ASN A 176 -5.59 9.01 -5.13
N TYR A 177 -4.44 8.45 -5.55
CA TYR A 177 -4.33 7.02 -5.79
C TYR A 177 -4.58 6.23 -4.51
N GLN A 178 -5.61 5.36 -4.52
CA GLN A 178 -5.88 4.41 -3.44
C GLN A 178 -4.84 3.29 -3.47
N VAL A 179 -3.81 3.41 -2.65
CA VAL A 179 -2.67 2.47 -2.64
C VAL A 179 -3.06 1.14 -2.04
N THR A 180 -3.72 1.16 -0.87
CA THR A 180 -4.19 -0.05 -0.19
C THR A 180 -5.68 0.04 0.13
N THR A 181 -6.31 -1.14 0.19
CA THR A 181 -7.72 -1.31 0.55
C THR A 181 -7.85 -2.28 1.72
N ALA A 182 -8.92 -2.14 2.49
CA ALA A 182 -9.38 -3.17 3.42
C ALA A 182 -10.32 -4.11 2.69
N PHE A 183 -10.18 -5.42 2.91
CA PHE A 183 -11.00 -6.43 2.27
C PHE A 183 -11.23 -7.64 3.19
N THR A 184 -12.26 -8.40 2.88
CA THR A 184 -12.65 -9.61 3.62
C THR A 184 -13.17 -10.67 2.65
N SER A 185 -13.50 -11.86 3.13
CA SER A 185 -14.17 -12.86 2.29
C SER A 185 -15.61 -12.39 1.98
N THR A 186 -16.13 -12.80 0.83
CA THR A 186 -17.54 -12.53 0.47
C THR A 186 -18.49 -13.10 1.52
N LYS A 187 -18.15 -14.26 2.11
CA LYS A 187 -18.90 -14.85 3.21
C LYS A 187 -18.97 -13.90 4.41
N ASN A 188 -17.83 -13.42 4.92
CA ASN A 188 -17.82 -12.50 6.06
C ASN A 188 -18.57 -11.20 5.74
N ALA A 189 -18.42 -10.66 4.53
CA ALA A 189 -19.16 -9.47 4.11
C ALA A 189 -20.68 -9.66 4.09
N LYS A 190 -21.17 -10.86 3.75
CA LYS A 190 -22.61 -11.16 3.70
C LYS A 190 -23.16 -11.63 5.03
N ASP A 191 -22.51 -12.62 5.64
CA ASP A 191 -23.07 -13.40 6.76
C ASP A 191 -22.61 -12.85 8.13
N GLU A 192 -21.44 -12.17 8.18
CA GLU A 192 -20.81 -11.66 9.41
C GLU A 192 -20.71 -10.13 9.41
N ARG A 193 -21.80 -9.46 9.00
CA ARG A 193 -21.84 -8.01 8.87
C ARG A 193 -21.43 -7.28 10.15
N ALA A 194 -21.97 -7.71 11.31
CA ALA A 194 -21.66 -7.09 12.59
C ALA A 194 -20.16 -7.17 12.96
N MET A 195 -19.52 -8.32 12.66
CA MET A 195 -18.09 -8.53 12.85
C MET A 195 -17.29 -7.59 11.93
N THR A 196 -17.70 -7.49 10.67
CA THR A 196 -17.04 -6.62 9.66
C THR A 196 -17.14 -5.14 10.06
N GLU A 197 -18.32 -4.69 10.51
CA GLU A 197 -18.53 -3.31 11.00
C GLU A 197 -17.72 -3.04 12.28
N SER A 198 -17.59 -4.01 13.18
CA SER A 198 -16.76 -3.93 14.39
C SER A 198 -15.27 -3.77 14.02
N PHE A 199 -14.79 -4.53 13.04
CA PHE A 199 -13.42 -4.40 12.52
C PHE A 199 -13.17 -3.00 11.95
N ILE A 200 -14.05 -2.51 11.07
CA ILE A 200 -13.94 -1.19 10.44
C ILE A 200 -13.93 -0.09 11.51
N LYS A 201 -14.82 -0.17 12.50
CA LYS A 201 -14.89 0.80 13.60
C LYS A 201 -13.61 0.83 14.44
N ALA A 202 -13.09 -0.33 14.83
CA ALA A 202 -11.86 -0.44 15.62
C ALA A 202 -10.64 0.06 14.84
N TYR A 203 -10.53 -0.34 13.58
CA TYR A 203 -9.44 0.11 12.71
C TYR A 203 -9.51 1.62 12.46
N SER A 204 -10.71 2.19 12.25
CA SER A 204 -10.91 3.63 12.05
C SER A 204 -10.47 4.48 13.24
N ARG A 205 -10.63 4.00 14.48
CA ARG A 205 -10.08 4.67 15.68
C ARG A 205 -8.57 4.80 15.59
N ALA A 206 -7.90 3.71 15.25
CA ALA A 206 -6.45 3.70 15.09
C ALA A 206 -5.96 4.51 13.89
N VAL A 207 -6.76 4.64 12.82
CA VAL A 207 -6.50 5.55 11.71
C VAL A 207 -6.53 7.01 12.18
N ALA A 208 -7.51 7.37 13.03
CA ALA A 208 -7.59 8.72 13.58
C ALA A 208 -6.33 9.05 14.41
N ASP A 209 -5.94 8.16 15.32
CA ASP A 209 -4.74 8.34 16.14
C ASP A 209 -3.47 8.45 15.27
N TYR A 210 -3.33 7.55 14.29
CA TYR A 210 -2.19 7.54 13.37
C TYR A 210 -2.10 8.84 12.55
N ASN A 211 -3.20 9.27 11.95
CA ASN A 211 -3.20 10.49 11.15
C ASN A 211 -2.90 11.72 12.02
N ALA A 212 -3.51 11.83 13.19
CA ALA A 212 -3.28 12.95 14.11
C ALA A 212 -1.81 13.03 14.55
N ALA A 213 -1.18 11.88 14.84
CA ALA A 213 0.19 11.85 15.33
C ALA A 213 1.24 12.07 14.23
N PHE A 214 1.09 11.40 13.08
CA PHE A 214 2.19 11.29 12.11
C PHE A 214 1.95 12.02 10.79
N VAL A 215 0.69 12.29 10.44
CA VAL A 215 0.34 12.94 9.16
C VAL A 215 -0.06 14.39 9.39
N ASP A 216 -1.09 14.62 10.20
CA ASP A 216 -1.63 15.96 10.48
C ASP A 216 -0.82 16.71 11.55
N LYS A 217 -0.05 15.97 12.36
CA LYS A 217 0.83 16.49 13.42
C LYS A 217 0.07 17.35 14.44
N THR A 218 -1.15 16.92 14.78
CA THR A 218 -2.05 17.60 15.73
C THR A 218 -2.03 16.96 17.12
N ALA A 219 -1.49 15.73 17.26
CA ALA A 219 -1.32 15.08 18.54
C ALA A 219 -0.17 15.72 19.34
N ASP A 220 -0.27 15.66 20.68
CA ASP A 220 0.82 16.09 21.54
C ASP A 220 2.05 15.14 21.47
N ALA A 221 3.19 15.62 21.96
CA ALA A 221 4.44 14.87 21.90
C ALA A 221 4.38 13.53 22.66
N SER A 222 3.63 13.46 23.76
CA SER A 222 3.50 12.23 24.56
C SER A 222 2.71 11.17 23.82
N GLU A 223 1.68 11.56 23.08
CA GLU A 223 0.88 10.68 22.24
C GLU A 223 1.67 10.19 21.03
N VAL A 224 2.43 11.08 20.37
CA VAL A 224 3.35 10.69 19.28
C VAL A 224 4.36 9.66 19.76
N ASP A 225 4.95 9.86 20.96
CA ASP A 225 5.90 8.91 21.56
C ASP A 225 5.26 7.55 21.86
N ALA A 226 4.07 7.55 22.43
CA ALA A 226 3.33 6.33 22.75
C ALA A 226 3.00 5.52 21.49
N LEU A 227 2.50 6.17 20.43
CA LEU A 227 2.16 5.53 19.17
C LEU A 227 3.40 5.07 18.40
N ALA A 228 4.47 5.86 18.38
CA ALA A 228 5.73 5.46 17.77
C ALA A 228 6.31 4.21 18.46
N LYS A 229 6.25 4.13 19.78
CA LYS A 229 6.67 2.95 20.54
C LYS A 229 5.84 1.70 20.22
N ILE A 230 4.54 1.85 20.01
CA ILE A 230 3.68 0.75 19.58
C ILE A 230 4.12 0.26 18.19
N VAL A 231 4.24 1.16 17.23
CA VAL A 231 4.59 0.78 15.83
C VAL A 231 5.99 0.16 15.78
N HIS A 232 6.94 0.69 16.55
CA HIS A 232 8.33 0.19 16.58
C HIS A 232 8.45 -1.28 17.00
N LYS A 233 7.52 -1.82 17.78
CA LYS A 233 7.50 -3.27 18.12
C LYS A 233 7.41 -4.17 16.88
N TYR A 234 6.81 -3.66 15.79
CA TYR A 234 6.49 -4.42 14.58
C TYR A 234 7.25 -3.96 13.35
N VAL A 235 7.67 -2.70 13.35
CA VAL A 235 8.32 -2.04 12.20
C VAL A 235 9.65 -1.47 12.65
N GLU A 236 10.71 -1.81 11.93
CA GLU A 236 12.09 -1.38 12.23
C GLU A 236 12.53 -1.74 13.68
N SER A 237 12.06 -2.87 14.22
CA SER A 237 12.35 -3.32 15.57
C SER A 237 13.85 -3.45 15.88
N ASP A 238 14.67 -3.61 14.86
CA ASP A 238 16.14 -3.70 14.96
C ASP A 238 16.84 -2.32 14.93
N SER A 239 16.09 -1.24 14.67
CA SER A 239 16.61 0.12 14.65
C SER A 239 16.55 0.76 16.05
N PRO A 240 17.42 1.74 16.39
CA PRO A 240 17.22 2.55 17.58
C PRO A 240 15.84 3.23 17.58
N ALA A 241 15.18 3.27 18.75
CA ALA A 241 13.79 3.73 18.85
C ALA A 241 13.58 5.19 18.40
N ASP A 242 14.55 6.07 18.63
CA ASP A 242 14.54 7.45 18.17
C ASP A 242 14.64 7.56 16.64
N VAL A 243 15.46 6.71 16.02
CA VAL A 243 15.58 6.61 14.57
C VAL A 243 14.29 6.08 13.95
N ALA A 244 13.73 4.99 14.52
CA ALA A 244 12.47 4.43 14.04
C ALA A 244 11.30 5.43 14.18
N LYS A 245 11.24 6.16 15.30
CA LYS A 245 10.26 7.24 15.50
C LYS A 245 10.41 8.34 14.44
N GLN A 246 11.63 8.81 14.18
CA GLN A 246 11.86 9.84 13.18
C GLN A 246 11.50 9.35 11.76
N ASN A 247 11.83 8.10 11.43
CA ASN A 247 11.46 7.49 10.17
C ASN A 247 9.93 7.41 9.99
N LEU A 248 9.22 7.08 11.07
CA LEU A 248 7.75 7.04 11.07
C LEU A 248 7.15 8.44 10.84
N ILE A 249 7.64 9.47 11.56
CA ILE A 249 7.18 10.87 11.39
C ILE A 249 7.44 11.38 9.97
N ASP A 250 8.61 11.06 9.41
CA ASP A 250 9.01 11.56 8.10
C ASP A 250 8.41 10.75 6.95
N GLY A 251 8.02 9.51 7.20
CA GLY A 251 7.61 8.55 6.19
C GLY A 251 6.13 8.18 6.23
N SER A 252 5.33 8.80 7.09
CA SER A 252 3.90 8.49 7.18
C SER A 252 3.12 9.09 6.02
N MET A 253 2.29 8.25 5.41
CA MET A 253 1.37 8.62 4.34
C MET A 253 -0.06 8.68 4.89
N ARG A 254 -0.95 9.37 4.18
CA ARG A 254 -2.37 9.45 4.54
C ARG A 254 -3.02 8.06 4.54
N ILE A 255 -3.79 7.77 5.58
CA ILE A 255 -4.76 6.67 5.60
C ILE A 255 -6.15 7.28 5.66
N ASN A 256 -7.04 6.87 4.77
CA ASN A 256 -8.36 7.46 4.66
C ASN A 256 -9.15 7.32 5.96
N GLN A 257 -9.60 8.46 6.50
CA GLN A 257 -10.38 8.49 7.73
C GLN A 257 -11.69 7.70 7.56
N GLY A 258 -12.05 6.89 8.56
CA GLY A 258 -13.23 6.02 8.49
C GLY A 258 -13.13 4.95 7.40
N LEU A 259 -11.94 4.62 6.93
CA LEU A 259 -11.67 3.74 5.78
C LEU A 259 -12.42 4.17 4.51
N ALA A 260 -12.68 5.47 4.34
CA ALA A 260 -13.33 5.98 3.13
C ALA A 260 -12.62 5.46 1.87
N LEU A 261 -13.40 4.99 0.90
CA LEU A 261 -12.88 4.38 -0.32
C LEU A 261 -12.83 5.41 -1.44
N SER A 262 -11.63 5.67 -1.98
CA SER A 262 -11.47 6.45 -3.21
C SER A 262 -11.91 5.58 -4.40
N LEU A 263 -13.24 5.53 -4.59
CA LEU A 263 -13.86 4.56 -5.50
C LEU A 263 -13.41 4.77 -6.94
N ASP A 264 -13.34 6.03 -7.41
CA ASP A 264 -12.89 6.33 -8.77
C ASP A 264 -11.47 5.85 -9.03
N SER A 265 -10.56 6.01 -8.03
CA SER A 265 -9.20 5.46 -8.13
C SER A 265 -9.18 3.94 -8.17
N CYS A 266 -10.06 3.27 -7.44
CA CYS A 266 -10.16 1.82 -7.46
C CYS A 266 -10.74 1.31 -8.79
N ILE A 267 -11.71 2.03 -9.36
CA ILE A 267 -12.28 1.72 -10.68
C ILE A 267 -11.22 1.92 -11.77
N GLU A 268 -10.45 3.01 -11.72
CA GLU A 268 -9.33 3.24 -12.66
C GLU A 268 -8.34 2.06 -12.64
N GLN A 269 -7.97 1.57 -11.45
CA GLN A 269 -7.12 0.39 -11.32
C GLN A 269 -7.75 -0.85 -11.96
N LEU A 270 -9.04 -1.10 -11.68
CA LEU A 270 -9.76 -2.25 -12.25
C LEU A 270 -9.78 -2.19 -13.79
N GLU A 271 -10.12 -1.03 -14.37
CA GLU A 271 -10.17 -0.85 -15.82
C GLU A 271 -8.79 -1.01 -16.47
N TRP A 272 -7.72 -0.52 -15.79
CA TRP A 272 -6.37 -0.78 -16.24
C TRP A 272 -6.03 -2.29 -16.24
N PHE A 273 -6.36 -3.02 -15.16
CA PHE A 273 -6.13 -4.46 -15.10
C PHE A 273 -6.87 -5.21 -16.23
N LYS A 274 -8.08 -4.76 -16.60
CA LYS A 274 -8.84 -5.30 -17.73
C LYS A 274 -8.13 -4.99 -19.05
N SER A 275 -7.74 -3.73 -19.28
CA SER A 275 -7.09 -3.31 -20.53
C SER A 275 -5.75 -4.01 -20.78
N GLU A 276 -5.03 -4.38 -19.71
CA GLU A 276 -3.80 -5.17 -19.81
C GLU A 276 -4.05 -6.69 -19.90
N GLY A 277 -5.31 -7.14 -19.95
CA GLY A 277 -5.67 -8.57 -20.00
C GLY A 277 -5.29 -9.37 -18.76
N MET A 278 -5.03 -8.71 -17.62
CA MET A 278 -4.63 -9.35 -16.38
C MET A 278 -5.80 -9.93 -15.59
N VAL A 279 -6.99 -9.41 -15.81
CA VAL A 279 -8.25 -9.90 -15.28
C VAL A 279 -9.29 -9.95 -16.39
N LYS A 280 -10.38 -10.71 -16.17
CA LYS A 280 -11.42 -10.82 -17.19
C LYS A 280 -12.27 -9.55 -17.25
N ASP A 281 -12.68 -9.10 -18.44
CA ASP A 281 -13.52 -7.93 -18.64
C ASP A 281 -14.89 -8.03 -17.95
N ALA A 282 -15.38 -9.25 -17.76
CA ALA A 282 -16.70 -9.51 -17.19
C ALA A 282 -16.84 -9.19 -15.71
N ILE A 283 -15.74 -8.88 -14.97
CA ILE A 283 -15.86 -8.50 -13.56
C ILE A 283 -16.52 -7.12 -13.42
N THR A 284 -17.53 -7.04 -12.54
CA THR A 284 -18.24 -5.80 -12.25
C THR A 284 -17.73 -5.13 -10.97
N ASN A 285 -18.06 -3.85 -10.80
CA ASN A 285 -17.74 -3.11 -9.57
C ASN A 285 -18.40 -3.75 -8.34
N GLU A 286 -19.64 -4.22 -8.46
CA GLU A 286 -20.40 -4.85 -7.38
C GLU A 286 -19.79 -6.21 -6.98
N GLN A 287 -19.12 -6.91 -7.89
CA GLN A 287 -18.38 -8.12 -7.55
C GLN A 287 -17.14 -7.80 -6.74
N LEU A 288 -16.46 -6.70 -7.02
CA LEU A 288 -15.20 -6.34 -6.34
C LEU A 288 -15.44 -5.54 -5.06
N PHE A 289 -16.36 -4.57 -5.08
CA PHE A 289 -16.56 -3.63 -3.98
C PHE A 289 -17.88 -3.85 -3.25
N ASP A 290 -17.86 -3.78 -1.92
CA ASP A 290 -19.04 -3.58 -1.09
C ASP A 290 -18.96 -2.20 -0.42
N THR A 291 -19.52 -1.20 -1.07
CA THR A 291 -19.48 0.20 -0.62
C THR A 291 -20.49 0.49 0.50
N SER A 292 -21.26 -0.50 0.95
CA SER A 292 -22.25 -0.32 2.03
C SER A 292 -21.63 -0.16 3.42
N TYR A 293 -20.34 -0.47 3.55
CA TYR A 293 -19.60 -0.41 4.82
C TYR A 293 -18.99 0.95 5.13
N VAL A 294 -18.61 1.70 4.11
CA VAL A 294 -17.82 2.94 4.26
C VAL A 294 -18.29 4.02 3.27
N LYS A 295 -17.95 5.26 3.58
CA LYS A 295 -18.17 6.36 2.64
C LYS A 295 -17.24 6.21 1.42
N THR A 296 -17.77 6.45 0.23
CA THR A 296 -16.96 6.66 -0.97
C THR A 296 -16.58 8.14 -1.12
N ILE A 297 -15.37 8.40 -1.63
CA ILE A 297 -14.81 9.72 -1.89
C ILE A 297 -14.15 9.75 -3.27
#